data_ddfc2a2a872c2210e09a0bad90b10515
#
_entry.id   ddfc2a2a872c2210e09a0bad90b10515
#
_cell.length_a   1.000
_cell.length_b   1.000
_cell.length_c   1.000
_cell.angle_alpha   90.00
_cell.angle_beta   90.00
_cell.angle_gamma   90.00
#
_symmetry.space_group_name_H-M   'P 1'
#
loop_
_entity.id
_entity.type
_entity.pdbx_description
1 polymer ?
#
loop_
_entity_poly.entity_id
_entity_poly.type
_entity_poly.pdbx_seq_one_letter_code
_entity_poly.pdbx_strand_id
1 'polypeptide(L)'
;MNSTLEYIGKKFEVDVTQKGPIAILKTNRLIMAQTLHELGFKRGVEVGVAQGHHSLVLCQNMPGAELYGIDIWDLYEGYNEYTDRIHKYYLEAQERMRPYPNYTFVKKFSMDAVKDFEDNSLDFVYIDGAHDYKNVAMDVCEWAKKVRHGGIIYGHDYKRRHQRWIVDVKDVVDSWSYAKRIRPLFILGTPGQRPDGVYKEGGCSWMVVRQKEDLVNYQYVLTKDGYKEVYG
;
A
#
# COMPACT_ATOMS: atom_id res chain seq x y z
N MET A 1 -5.41 21.42 -7.91
CA MET A 1 -4.51 20.28 -7.54
C MET A 1 -5.13 19.60 -6.32
N ASN A 2 -4.90 18.31 -6.11
CA ASN A 2 -5.40 17.61 -4.92
C ASN A 2 -4.63 18.09 -3.68
N SER A 3 -5.34 18.41 -2.58
CA SER A 3 -4.74 18.94 -1.34
C SER A 3 -3.66 18.01 -0.73
N THR A 4 -3.82 16.70 -0.86
CA THR A 4 -2.83 15.71 -0.42
C THR A 4 -1.54 15.80 -1.25
N LEU A 5 -1.65 15.95 -2.58
CA LEU A 5 -0.48 16.15 -3.45
C LEU A 5 0.24 17.47 -3.16
N GLU A 6 -0.50 18.54 -2.91
CA GLU A 6 0.09 19.83 -2.51
C GLU A 6 0.84 19.72 -1.19
N TYR A 7 0.25 19.01 -0.22
CA TYR A 7 0.88 18.75 1.07
C TYR A 7 2.18 17.94 0.91
N ILE A 8 2.14 16.84 0.13
CA ILE A 8 3.32 16.00 -0.14
C ILE A 8 4.41 16.80 -0.83
N GLY A 9 4.06 17.57 -1.87
CA GLY A 9 5.00 18.42 -2.58
C GLY A 9 5.73 19.40 -1.66
N LYS A 10 4.97 20.05 -0.77
CA LYS A 10 5.52 20.99 0.23
C LYS A 10 6.36 20.29 1.31
N LYS A 11 5.84 19.20 1.89
CA LYS A 11 6.52 18.49 2.99
C LYS A 11 7.84 17.89 2.57
N PHE A 12 7.91 17.30 1.39
CA PHE A 12 9.08 16.59 0.89
C PHE A 12 9.90 17.39 -0.15
N GLU A 13 9.50 18.64 -0.40
CA GLU A 13 10.19 19.54 -1.35
C GLU A 13 10.33 18.92 -2.75
N VAL A 14 9.27 18.29 -3.25
CA VAL A 14 9.24 17.64 -4.57
C VAL A 14 8.22 18.28 -5.50
N ASP A 15 8.55 18.33 -6.78
CA ASP A 15 7.64 18.79 -7.82
C ASP A 15 6.68 17.66 -8.22
N VAL A 16 5.46 17.71 -7.71
CA VAL A 16 4.40 16.70 -7.95
C VAL A 16 3.79 16.75 -9.36
N THR A 17 4.21 17.69 -10.20
CA THR A 17 3.76 17.80 -11.60
C THR A 17 4.61 16.99 -12.58
N GLN A 18 5.71 16.42 -12.12
CA GLN A 18 6.60 15.60 -12.94
C GLN A 18 5.89 14.38 -13.52
N LYS A 19 6.21 14.04 -14.76
CA LYS A 19 5.59 12.91 -15.48
C LYS A 19 6.16 11.53 -15.09
N GLY A 20 7.39 11.47 -14.63
CA GLY A 20 8.07 10.24 -14.19
C GLY A 20 7.85 9.94 -12.71
N PRO A 21 8.40 8.81 -12.23
CA PRO A 21 8.43 8.53 -10.81
C PRO A 21 9.24 9.59 -10.04
N ILE A 22 8.74 9.97 -8.87
CA ILE A 22 9.35 10.98 -8.00
C ILE A 22 9.98 10.28 -6.80
N ALA A 23 11.28 10.45 -6.60
CA ALA A 23 11.97 9.87 -5.46
C ALA A 23 11.86 10.76 -4.22
N ILE A 24 11.38 10.20 -3.11
CA ILE A 24 11.39 10.82 -1.79
C ILE A 24 12.36 10.03 -0.91
N LEU A 25 13.64 10.41 -0.95
CA LEU A 25 14.73 9.63 -0.38
C LEU A 25 14.74 9.63 1.16
N LYS A 26 14.37 10.75 1.77
CA LYS A 26 14.39 10.92 3.24
C LYS A 26 13.03 10.56 3.86
N THR A 27 12.57 9.34 3.63
CA THR A 27 11.34 8.84 4.24
C THR A 27 11.44 7.36 4.62
N ASN A 28 10.62 6.94 5.55
CA ASN A 28 10.49 5.58 6.05
C ASN A 28 9.07 5.36 6.59
N ARG A 29 8.78 4.18 7.12
CA ARG A 29 7.47 3.83 7.70
C ARG A 29 7.02 4.80 8.80
N LEU A 30 7.92 5.27 9.66
CA LEU A 30 7.62 6.24 10.72
C LEU A 30 7.20 7.59 10.14
N ILE A 31 7.98 8.15 9.22
CA ILE A 31 7.68 9.43 8.56
C ILE A 31 6.37 9.33 7.79
N MET A 32 6.10 8.18 7.16
CA MET A 32 4.82 7.96 6.48
C MET A 32 3.64 7.93 7.45
N ALA A 33 3.72 7.22 8.57
CA ALA A 33 2.66 7.21 9.58
C ALA A 33 2.38 8.63 10.13
N GLN A 34 3.42 9.40 10.40
CA GLN A 34 3.30 10.82 10.79
C GLN A 34 2.64 11.66 9.69
N THR A 35 3.02 11.42 8.42
CA THR A 35 2.43 12.12 7.27
C THR A 35 0.93 11.83 7.14
N LEU A 36 0.52 10.57 7.31
CA LEU A 36 -0.91 10.19 7.31
C LEU A 36 -1.67 10.89 8.45
N HIS A 37 -1.08 10.97 9.64
CA HIS A 37 -1.66 11.68 10.77
C HIS A 37 -1.80 13.19 10.52
N GLU A 38 -0.77 13.83 9.99
CA GLU A 38 -0.76 15.26 9.65
C GLU A 38 -1.77 15.62 8.55
N LEU A 39 -2.03 14.69 7.62
CA LEU A 39 -3.11 14.78 6.63
C LEU A 39 -4.51 14.63 7.23
N GLY A 40 -4.60 14.33 8.54
CA GLY A 40 -5.87 14.13 9.23
C GLY A 40 -6.57 12.81 8.89
N PHE A 41 -5.84 11.83 8.35
CA PHE A 41 -6.39 10.53 8.01
C PHE A 41 -6.82 9.76 9.27
N LYS A 42 -7.95 9.08 9.21
CA LYS A 42 -8.62 8.45 10.36
C LYS A 42 -8.93 6.97 10.17
N ARG A 43 -8.91 6.46 8.95
CA ARG A 43 -9.28 5.08 8.67
C ARG A 43 -8.35 4.45 7.66
N GLY A 44 -7.67 3.36 8.05
CA GLY A 44 -6.69 2.72 7.19
C GLY A 44 -6.60 1.21 7.35
N VAL A 45 -6.05 0.59 6.32
CA VAL A 45 -5.83 -0.85 6.25
C VAL A 45 -4.35 -1.13 5.98
N GLU A 46 -3.82 -2.15 6.66
CA GLU A 46 -2.56 -2.82 6.37
C GLU A 46 -2.84 -4.22 5.84
N VAL A 47 -2.39 -4.53 4.63
CA VAL A 47 -2.44 -5.86 4.01
C VAL A 47 -1.07 -6.51 4.12
N GLY A 48 -0.99 -7.62 4.87
CA GLY A 48 0.27 -8.25 5.23
C GLY A 48 0.83 -7.66 6.53
N VAL A 49 0.48 -8.26 7.65
CA VAL A 49 0.81 -7.77 9.01
C VAL A 49 2.01 -8.51 9.59
N ALA A 50 2.10 -9.82 9.32
CA ALA A 50 3.08 -10.72 9.92
C ALA A 50 3.15 -10.57 11.45
N GLN A 51 4.24 -10.02 11.99
CA GLN A 51 4.46 -9.79 13.43
C GLN A 51 3.87 -8.46 13.95
N GLY A 52 3.26 -7.63 13.10
CA GLY A 52 2.66 -6.33 13.50
C GLY A 52 3.67 -5.21 13.77
N HIS A 53 4.86 -5.26 13.19
CA HIS A 53 5.85 -4.19 13.40
C HIS A 53 5.42 -2.87 12.76
N HIS A 54 4.88 -2.90 11.54
CA HIS A 54 4.38 -1.69 10.89
C HIS A 54 3.05 -1.24 11.51
N SER A 55 2.18 -2.18 11.89
CA SER A 55 0.97 -1.90 12.66
C SER A 55 1.27 -1.08 13.92
N LEU A 56 2.34 -1.44 14.66
CA LEU A 56 2.78 -0.70 15.84
C LEU A 56 3.15 0.75 15.50
N VAL A 57 3.89 0.95 14.41
CA VAL A 57 4.26 2.29 13.94
C VAL A 57 3.02 3.12 13.61
N LEU A 58 2.04 2.53 12.94
CA LEU A 58 0.76 3.20 12.64
C LEU A 58 0.02 3.57 13.92
N CYS A 59 -0.18 2.62 14.84
CA CYS A 59 -0.91 2.86 16.09
C CYS A 59 -0.27 3.94 16.96
N GLN A 60 1.06 3.94 17.06
CA GLN A 60 1.80 4.93 17.85
C GLN A 60 1.75 6.34 17.27
N ASN A 61 1.66 6.47 15.95
CA ASN A 61 1.75 7.76 15.27
C ASN A 61 0.41 8.28 14.73
N MET A 62 -0.65 7.48 14.82
CA MET A 62 -2.00 7.84 14.38
C MET A 62 -3.02 7.62 15.51
N PRO A 63 -2.89 8.32 16.65
CA PRO A 63 -3.80 8.13 17.77
C PRO A 63 -5.25 8.44 17.36
N GLY A 64 -6.16 7.54 17.72
CA GLY A 64 -7.59 7.67 17.40
C GLY A 64 -7.97 7.37 15.95
N ALA A 65 -7.05 6.91 15.10
CA ALA A 65 -7.39 6.37 13.80
C ALA A 65 -7.91 4.93 13.96
N GLU A 66 -8.91 4.57 13.16
CA GLU A 66 -9.44 3.21 13.03
C GLU A 66 -8.55 2.42 12.07
N LEU A 67 -7.84 1.43 12.58
CA LEU A 67 -6.83 0.70 11.84
C LEU A 67 -7.19 -0.79 11.76
N TYR A 68 -7.04 -1.37 10.57
CA TYR A 68 -7.31 -2.77 10.30
C TYR A 68 -6.06 -3.46 9.77
N GLY A 69 -5.71 -4.59 10.36
CA GLY A 69 -4.62 -5.44 9.87
C GLY A 69 -5.16 -6.73 9.26
N ILE A 70 -4.92 -6.89 7.98
CA ILE A 70 -5.36 -8.03 7.19
C ILE A 70 -4.21 -8.99 7.01
N ASP A 71 -4.35 -10.21 7.48
CA ASP A 71 -3.40 -11.29 7.24
C ASP A 71 -4.12 -12.63 7.45
N ILE A 72 -3.66 -13.68 6.81
CA ILE A 72 -4.24 -15.01 7.02
C ILE A 72 -3.66 -15.70 8.24
N TRP A 73 -2.39 -15.43 8.58
CA TRP A 73 -1.61 -16.10 9.63
C TRP A 73 -1.79 -17.63 9.67
N ASP A 74 -1.87 -18.22 8.48
CA ASP A 74 -2.06 -19.64 8.29
C ASP A 74 -1.31 -20.13 7.04
N LEU A 75 -1.13 -21.44 6.93
CA LEU A 75 -0.55 -22.07 5.76
C LEU A 75 -1.60 -22.27 4.68
N TYR A 76 -1.21 -22.05 3.42
CA TYR A 76 -2.05 -22.31 2.26
C TYR A 76 -1.20 -22.83 1.09
N GLU A 77 -1.84 -23.43 0.10
CA GLU A 77 -1.16 -23.98 -1.06
C GLU A 77 -0.35 -22.91 -1.79
N GLY A 78 0.93 -23.19 -2.02
CA GLY A 78 1.86 -22.24 -2.65
C GLY A 78 2.54 -21.26 -1.70
N TYR A 79 2.12 -21.18 -0.43
CA TYR A 79 2.80 -20.35 0.56
C TYR A 79 4.12 -21.02 1.01
N ASN A 80 5.22 -20.29 0.86
CA ASN A 80 6.57 -20.79 1.19
C ASN A 80 7.40 -19.83 2.05
N GLU A 81 6.81 -18.71 2.49
CA GLU A 81 7.43 -17.76 3.40
C GLU A 81 6.98 -18.06 4.84
N TYR A 82 7.90 -17.96 5.81
CA TYR A 82 7.60 -18.06 7.26
C TYR A 82 6.81 -19.30 7.70
N THR A 83 6.84 -20.40 6.93
CA THR A 83 6.02 -21.60 7.14
C THR A 83 6.15 -22.20 8.54
N ASP A 84 7.34 -22.11 9.16
CA ASP A 84 7.65 -22.58 10.50
C ASP A 84 7.26 -21.59 11.62
N ARG A 85 6.86 -20.37 11.29
CA ARG A 85 6.67 -19.25 12.23
C ARG A 85 5.36 -18.53 12.12
N ILE A 86 4.55 -18.77 11.09
CA ILE A 86 3.38 -17.97 10.78
C ILE A 86 2.40 -17.87 11.96
N HIS A 87 2.15 -18.97 12.67
CA HIS A 87 1.28 -18.98 13.85
C HIS A 87 1.90 -18.21 15.03
N LYS A 88 3.22 -18.28 15.21
CA LYS A 88 3.93 -17.51 16.21
C LYS A 88 3.83 -16.01 15.90
N TYR A 89 3.92 -15.62 14.64
CA TYR A 89 3.78 -14.24 14.21
C TYR A 89 2.41 -13.65 14.55
N TYR A 90 1.35 -14.45 14.45
CA TYR A 90 0.03 -14.03 14.90
C TYR A 90 -0.02 -13.69 16.38
N LEU A 91 0.52 -14.57 17.22
CA LEU A 91 0.59 -14.34 18.68
C LEU A 91 1.43 -13.09 19.02
N GLU A 92 2.56 -12.91 18.36
CA GLU A 92 3.41 -11.74 18.53
C GLU A 92 2.68 -10.45 18.10
N ALA A 93 1.91 -10.48 17.00
CA ALA A 93 1.10 -9.36 16.56
C ALA A 93 0.01 -9.02 17.58
N GLN A 94 -0.72 -10.02 18.07
CA GLN A 94 -1.75 -9.83 19.10
C GLN A 94 -1.18 -9.20 20.38
N GLU A 95 -0.07 -9.71 20.87
CA GLU A 95 0.58 -9.14 22.07
C GLU A 95 1.03 -7.69 21.83
N ARG A 96 1.59 -7.41 20.65
CA ARG A 96 2.06 -6.07 20.27
C ARG A 96 0.92 -5.06 20.15
N MET A 97 -0.23 -5.50 19.63
CA MET A 97 -1.40 -4.63 19.43
C MET A 97 -2.33 -4.55 20.63
N ARG A 98 -2.14 -5.36 21.66
CA ARG A 98 -2.97 -5.38 22.86
C ARG A 98 -3.21 -3.99 23.50
N PRO A 99 -2.23 -3.06 23.52
CA PRO A 99 -2.45 -1.71 24.07
C PRO A 99 -3.30 -0.78 23.17
N TYR A 100 -3.65 -1.19 21.95
CA TYR A 100 -4.27 -0.33 20.94
C TYR A 100 -5.70 -0.79 20.60
N PRO A 101 -6.72 -0.31 21.33
CA PRO A 101 -8.11 -0.72 21.12
C PRO A 101 -8.70 -0.26 19.78
N ASN A 102 -8.03 0.66 19.11
CA ASN A 102 -8.38 1.17 17.78
C ASN A 102 -7.80 0.35 16.63
N TYR A 103 -7.15 -0.78 16.93
CA TYR A 103 -6.62 -1.71 15.92
C TYR A 103 -7.44 -3.00 15.89
N THR A 104 -7.88 -3.39 14.70
CA THR A 104 -8.71 -4.57 14.48
C THR A 104 -7.96 -5.59 13.60
N PHE A 105 -7.83 -6.82 14.11
CA PHE A 105 -7.32 -7.95 13.33
C PHE A 105 -8.41 -8.52 12.42
N VAL A 106 -8.10 -8.68 11.15
CA VAL A 106 -8.96 -9.36 10.17
C VAL A 106 -8.21 -10.57 9.63
N LYS A 107 -8.45 -11.74 10.25
CA LYS A 107 -7.81 -13.01 9.85
C LYS A 107 -8.52 -13.61 8.64
N LYS A 108 -8.19 -13.10 7.44
CA LYS A 108 -8.76 -13.50 6.15
C LYS A 108 -7.70 -13.39 5.05
N PHE A 109 -7.92 -14.10 3.95
CA PHE A 109 -7.24 -13.77 2.68
C PHE A 109 -7.58 -12.34 2.26
N SER A 110 -6.61 -11.65 1.67
CA SER A 110 -6.76 -10.26 1.22
C SER A 110 -8.01 -10.08 0.34
N MET A 111 -8.23 -10.96 -0.63
CA MET A 111 -9.36 -10.90 -1.56
C MET A 111 -10.72 -11.25 -0.95
N ASP A 112 -10.75 -11.83 0.23
CA ASP A 112 -11.99 -11.99 1.00
C ASP A 112 -12.20 -10.80 1.94
N ALA A 113 -11.14 -10.32 2.59
CA ALA A 113 -11.20 -9.17 3.47
C ALA A 113 -11.61 -7.88 2.73
N VAL A 114 -11.14 -7.67 1.50
CA VAL A 114 -11.47 -6.46 0.72
C VAL A 114 -12.96 -6.28 0.49
N LYS A 115 -13.74 -7.36 0.51
CA LYS A 115 -15.21 -7.34 0.36
C LYS A 115 -15.94 -6.75 1.58
N ASP A 116 -15.28 -6.72 2.74
CA ASP A 116 -15.85 -6.16 3.97
C ASP A 116 -15.78 -4.62 4.00
N PHE A 117 -15.12 -4.00 3.03
CA PHE A 117 -14.92 -2.55 2.95
C PHE A 117 -15.68 -1.96 1.77
N GLU A 118 -16.38 -0.87 2.01
CA GLU A 118 -17.05 -0.12 0.94
C GLU A 118 -16.04 0.65 0.08
N ASP A 119 -16.36 0.88 -1.18
CA ASP A 119 -15.54 1.71 -2.05
C ASP A 119 -15.46 3.15 -1.52
N ASN A 120 -14.28 3.77 -1.61
CA ASN A 120 -13.99 5.11 -1.11
C ASN A 120 -14.15 5.29 0.42
N SER A 121 -14.13 4.22 1.21
CA SER A 121 -14.33 4.26 2.65
C SER A 121 -13.05 4.41 3.48
N LEU A 122 -11.87 4.25 2.85
CA LEU A 122 -10.57 4.31 3.51
C LEU A 122 -9.83 5.60 3.16
N ASP A 123 -9.08 6.14 4.10
CA ASP A 123 -8.12 7.23 3.85
C ASP A 123 -6.84 6.69 3.23
N PHE A 124 -6.41 5.50 3.63
CA PHE A 124 -5.21 4.87 3.08
C PHE A 124 -5.27 3.34 3.13
N VAL A 125 -4.45 2.73 2.29
CA VAL A 125 -4.09 1.31 2.36
C VAL A 125 -2.58 1.16 2.25
N TYR A 126 -2.01 0.28 3.09
CA TYR A 126 -0.62 -0.18 2.99
C TYR A 126 -0.61 -1.63 2.52
N ILE A 127 0.17 -1.95 1.49
CA ILE A 127 0.21 -3.27 0.86
C ILE A 127 1.61 -3.85 1.03
N ASP A 128 1.73 -4.91 1.82
CA ASP A 128 2.96 -5.64 2.13
C ASP A 128 2.67 -7.14 2.38
N GLY A 129 1.74 -7.69 1.59
CA GLY A 129 1.32 -9.10 1.65
C GLY A 129 2.21 -10.02 0.80
N ALA A 130 1.61 -10.80 -0.07
CA ALA A 130 2.34 -11.63 -1.03
C ALA A 130 3.11 -10.77 -2.05
N HIS A 131 4.20 -11.32 -2.61
CA HIS A 131 5.11 -10.56 -3.46
C HIS A 131 5.10 -11.01 -4.93
N ASP A 132 4.41 -12.11 -5.25
CA ASP A 132 4.26 -12.57 -6.63
C ASP A 132 3.30 -11.70 -7.43
N TYR A 133 3.49 -11.69 -8.76
CA TYR A 133 2.76 -10.81 -9.67
C TYR A 133 1.24 -10.86 -9.51
N LYS A 134 0.68 -12.08 -9.43
CA LYS A 134 -0.77 -12.27 -9.36
C LYS A 134 -1.38 -11.65 -8.12
N ASN A 135 -0.83 -11.99 -6.96
CA ASN A 135 -1.36 -11.52 -5.68
C ASN A 135 -1.18 -10.02 -5.50
N VAL A 136 0.00 -9.48 -5.85
CA VAL A 136 0.23 -8.02 -5.81
C VAL A 136 -0.72 -7.28 -6.75
N ALA A 137 -0.93 -7.80 -7.98
CA ALA A 137 -1.85 -7.17 -8.93
C ALA A 137 -3.30 -7.16 -8.42
N MET A 138 -3.75 -8.24 -7.79
CA MET A 138 -5.07 -8.31 -7.17
C MET A 138 -5.17 -7.31 -6.01
N ASP A 139 -4.18 -7.26 -5.14
CA ASP A 139 -4.18 -6.34 -4.00
C ASP A 139 -4.23 -4.88 -4.46
N VAL A 140 -3.33 -4.44 -5.34
CA VAL A 140 -3.33 -3.04 -5.78
C VAL A 140 -4.61 -2.66 -6.53
N CYS A 141 -5.19 -3.56 -7.32
CA CYS A 141 -6.40 -3.29 -8.07
C CYS A 141 -7.65 -3.20 -7.18
N GLU A 142 -7.81 -4.11 -6.24
CA GLU A 142 -9.02 -4.18 -5.44
C GLU A 142 -8.99 -3.23 -4.23
N TRP A 143 -7.88 -3.15 -3.51
CA TRP A 143 -7.76 -2.22 -2.38
C TRP A 143 -7.74 -0.75 -2.81
N ALA A 144 -7.22 -0.45 -4.01
CA ALA A 144 -7.26 0.92 -4.53
C ALA A 144 -8.69 1.47 -4.65
N LYS A 145 -9.68 0.64 -4.95
CA LYS A 145 -11.10 1.04 -5.01
C LYS A 145 -11.63 1.48 -3.64
N LYS A 146 -11.08 0.93 -2.56
CA LYS A 146 -11.52 1.20 -1.18
C LYS A 146 -11.01 2.54 -0.66
N VAL A 147 -9.92 3.05 -1.20
CA VAL A 147 -9.34 4.32 -0.82
C VAL A 147 -10.10 5.47 -1.47
N ARG A 148 -10.49 6.49 -0.69
CA ARG A 148 -11.19 7.69 -1.20
C ARG A 148 -10.31 8.58 -2.06
N HIS A 149 -10.90 9.50 -2.80
CA HIS A 149 -10.16 10.54 -3.51
C HIS A 149 -9.34 11.37 -2.52
N GLY A 150 -8.09 11.64 -2.87
CA GLY A 150 -7.12 12.29 -1.99
C GLY A 150 -6.52 11.37 -0.94
N GLY A 151 -6.96 10.12 -0.86
CA GLY A 151 -6.35 9.12 -0.01
C GLY A 151 -5.05 8.58 -0.60
N ILE A 152 -4.31 7.81 0.20
CA ILE A 152 -2.99 7.29 -0.15
C ILE A 152 -3.04 5.77 -0.27
N ILE A 153 -2.48 5.27 -1.38
CA ILE A 153 -2.18 3.85 -1.59
C ILE A 153 -0.67 3.73 -1.59
N TYR A 154 -0.12 2.95 -0.69
CA TYR A 154 1.33 2.77 -0.59
C TYR A 154 1.67 1.34 -0.19
N GLY A 155 2.91 0.94 -0.38
CA GLY A 155 3.34 -0.42 -0.05
C GLY A 155 4.84 -0.56 -0.02
N HIS A 156 5.28 -1.75 0.34
CA HIS A 156 6.69 -2.09 0.49
C HIS A 156 7.26 -2.82 -0.72
N ASP A 157 8.54 -3.19 -0.62
CA ASP A 157 9.26 -4.04 -1.57
C ASP A 157 9.17 -3.61 -3.04
N TYR A 158 9.19 -2.29 -3.30
CA TYR A 158 9.28 -1.78 -4.68
C TYR A 158 10.61 -2.18 -5.32
N LYS A 159 10.72 -3.45 -5.60
CA LYS A 159 11.89 -4.09 -6.23
C LYS A 159 11.45 -5.25 -7.11
N ARG A 160 12.37 -5.71 -7.94
CA ARG A 160 12.26 -6.94 -8.72
C ARG A 160 13.31 -7.93 -8.25
N ARG A 161 12.91 -9.16 -7.96
CA ARG A 161 13.82 -10.22 -7.55
C ARG A 161 13.26 -11.58 -7.96
N HIS A 162 14.03 -12.35 -8.73
CA HIS A 162 13.69 -13.69 -9.20
C HIS A 162 14.78 -14.71 -8.85
N GLN A 163 15.29 -14.66 -7.62
CA GLN A 163 16.31 -15.61 -7.15
C GLN A 163 15.70 -16.60 -6.15
N ARG A 164 16.02 -16.45 -4.86
CA ARG A 164 15.52 -17.34 -3.81
C ARG A 164 14.00 -17.18 -3.57
N TRP A 165 13.50 -15.97 -3.72
CA TRP A 165 12.07 -15.62 -3.65
C TRP A 165 11.71 -14.71 -4.81
N ILE A 166 10.50 -14.90 -5.32
CA ILE A 166 9.93 -14.03 -6.35
C ILE A 166 9.43 -12.75 -5.68
N VAL A 167 9.84 -11.60 -6.22
CA VAL A 167 9.30 -10.28 -5.84
C VAL A 167 9.04 -9.52 -7.13
N ASP A 168 7.78 -9.34 -7.47
CA ASP A 168 7.31 -8.68 -8.70
C ASP A 168 6.65 -7.33 -8.41
N VAL A 169 6.72 -6.83 -7.17
CA VAL A 169 6.02 -5.62 -6.73
C VAL A 169 6.28 -4.44 -7.66
N LYS A 170 7.56 -4.23 -8.03
CA LYS A 170 7.91 -3.14 -8.96
C LYS A 170 7.22 -3.29 -10.31
N ASP A 171 7.24 -4.48 -10.90
CA ASP A 171 6.64 -4.71 -12.23
C ASP A 171 5.13 -4.50 -12.22
N VAL A 172 4.47 -4.94 -11.14
CA VAL A 172 3.03 -4.73 -10.96
C VAL A 172 2.70 -3.25 -10.78
N VAL A 173 3.37 -2.57 -9.85
CA VAL A 173 3.09 -1.16 -9.54
C VAL A 173 3.34 -0.28 -10.76
N ASP A 174 4.44 -0.51 -11.49
CA ASP A 174 4.74 0.23 -12.72
C ASP A 174 3.68 0.00 -13.79
N SER A 175 3.30 -1.27 -14.07
CA SER A 175 2.30 -1.60 -15.07
C SER A 175 0.91 -1.08 -14.69
N TRP A 176 0.50 -1.22 -13.42
CA TRP A 176 -0.77 -0.73 -12.92
C TRP A 176 -0.87 0.80 -12.98
N SER A 177 0.15 1.50 -12.49
CA SER A 177 0.15 2.96 -12.51
C SER A 177 0.17 3.51 -13.94
N TYR A 178 0.91 2.86 -14.84
CA TYR A 178 0.92 3.22 -16.25
C TYR A 178 -0.44 2.99 -16.92
N ALA A 179 -1.00 1.79 -16.77
CA ALA A 179 -2.28 1.42 -17.38
C ALA A 179 -3.46 2.25 -16.88
N LYS A 180 -3.45 2.62 -15.59
CA LYS A 180 -4.50 3.44 -14.96
C LYS A 180 -4.19 4.94 -15.01
N ARG A 181 -3.08 5.35 -15.64
CA ARG A 181 -2.61 6.75 -15.71
C ARG A 181 -2.47 7.44 -14.36
N ILE A 182 -2.19 6.66 -13.31
CA ILE A 182 -2.02 7.17 -11.94
C ILE A 182 -0.68 7.91 -11.85
N ARG A 183 -0.73 9.19 -11.54
CA ARG A 183 0.45 10.05 -11.46
C ARG A 183 0.28 11.14 -10.39
N PRO A 184 1.35 11.51 -9.70
CA PRO A 184 2.70 10.91 -9.74
C PRO A 184 2.77 9.56 -9.01
N LEU A 185 3.71 8.69 -9.43
CA LEU A 185 4.19 7.57 -8.66
C LEU A 185 5.38 8.03 -7.83
N PHE A 186 5.33 7.86 -6.51
CA PHE A 186 6.42 8.17 -5.60
C PHE A 186 7.19 6.91 -5.22
N ILE A 187 8.52 7.01 -5.21
CA ILE A 187 9.42 5.97 -4.70
C ILE A 187 9.99 6.47 -3.38
N LEU A 188 9.73 5.72 -2.33
CA LEU A 188 10.00 6.12 -0.96
C LEU A 188 11.26 5.42 -0.42
N GLY A 189 12.13 6.18 0.21
CA GLY A 189 13.37 5.68 0.79
C GLY A 189 14.48 5.48 -0.24
N THR A 190 15.64 5.07 0.26
CA THR A 190 16.82 4.85 -0.58
C THR A 190 17.11 3.37 -0.73
N PRO A 191 17.26 2.84 -1.97
CA PRO A 191 17.61 1.45 -2.17
C PRO A 191 18.87 1.07 -1.41
N GLY A 192 18.82 0.01 -0.62
CA GLY A 192 19.99 -0.52 0.08
C GLY A 192 20.46 0.27 1.31
N GLN A 193 19.92 1.43 1.60
CA GLN A 193 20.19 2.12 2.86
C GLN A 193 19.26 1.60 3.97
N ARG A 194 19.86 1.29 5.11
CA ARG A 194 19.13 0.99 6.34
C ARG A 194 19.05 2.30 7.13
N PRO A 195 17.86 2.80 7.48
CA PRO A 195 17.76 3.92 8.39
C PRO A 195 18.42 3.54 9.73
N ASP A 196 19.14 4.48 10.32
CA ASP A 196 19.83 4.28 11.59
C ASP A 196 18.84 3.87 12.69
N GLY A 197 18.93 2.64 13.14
CA GLY A 197 18.78 2.26 14.54
C GLY A 197 17.52 1.54 14.98
N VAL A 198 16.36 1.56 14.33
CA VAL A 198 15.15 0.96 14.94
C VAL A 198 14.40 -0.04 14.06
N TYR A 199 14.33 0.18 12.75
CA TYR A 199 13.69 -0.76 11.83
C TYR A 199 14.60 -1.05 10.65
N LYS A 200 14.93 -2.32 10.45
CA LYS A 200 15.71 -2.78 9.28
C LYS A 200 14.81 -2.80 8.04
N GLU A 201 14.55 -1.65 7.47
CA GLU A 201 13.86 -1.58 6.19
C GLU A 201 14.83 -1.99 5.07
N GLY A 202 14.62 -3.18 4.54
CA GLY A 202 15.49 -3.76 3.51
C GLY A 202 15.13 -3.41 2.07
N GLY A 203 14.23 -2.46 1.81
CA GLY A 203 13.74 -2.16 0.47
C GLY A 203 13.18 -0.75 0.31
N CYS A 204 12.92 -0.36 -0.93
CA CYS A 204 12.15 0.84 -1.24
C CYS A 204 10.66 0.55 -1.08
N SER A 205 9.93 1.55 -0.62
CA SER A 205 8.47 1.58 -0.67
C SER A 205 8.00 2.39 -1.88
N TRP A 206 6.72 2.30 -2.19
CA TRP A 206 6.06 3.06 -3.23
C TRP A 206 4.81 3.72 -2.70
N MET A 207 4.36 4.78 -3.36
CA MET A 207 3.15 5.49 -2.96
C MET A 207 2.51 6.17 -4.16
N VAL A 208 1.18 6.20 -4.18
CA VAL A 208 0.38 7.06 -5.04
C VAL A 208 -0.71 7.76 -4.23
N VAL A 209 -1.11 8.93 -4.66
CA VAL A 209 -2.31 9.61 -4.14
C VAL A 209 -3.44 9.35 -5.10
N ARG A 210 -4.55 8.80 -4.61
CA ARG A 210 -5.71 8.52 -5.45
C ARG A 210 -6.36 9.82 -5.93
N GLN A 211 -6.50 9.96 -7.23
CA GLN A 211 -7.16 11.09 -7.86
C GLN A 211 -8.54 10.69 -8.41
N LYS A 212 -9.35 11.65 -8.79
CA LYS A 212 -10.72 11.40 -9.23
C LYS A 212 -10.77 10.58 -10.53
N GLU A 213 -9.80 10.81 -11.41
CA GLU A 213 -9.69 10.17 -12.72
C GLU A 213 -9.05 8.78 -12.66
N ASP A 214 -8.43 8.44 -11.54
CA ASP A 214 -7.83 7.11 -11.34
C ASP A 214 -8.93 6.05 -11.29
N LEU A 215 -8.59 4.84 -11.73
CA LEU A 215 -9.49 3.69 -11.74
C LEU A 215 -10.66 3.79 -12.71
N VAL A 216 -10.67 4.78 -13.60
CA VAL A 216 -11.63 4.82 -14.69
C VAL A 216 -11.48 3.55 -15.55
N ASN A 217 -12.58 2.85 -15.76
CA ASN A 217 -12.61 1.71 -16.65
C ASN A 217 -12.66 2.24 -18.09
N TYR A 218 -11.52 2.17 -18.77
CA TYR A 218 -11.50 2.41 -20.21
C TYR A 218 -12.16 1.25 -20.91
N GLN A 219 -13.26 1.51 -21.59
CA GLN A 219 -13.86 0.56 -22.53
C GLN A 219 -13.51 0.98 -23.95
N TYR A 220 -13.04 0.02 -24.72
CA TYR A 220 -12.85 0.20 -26.14
C TYR A 220 -14.06 -0.32 -26.87
N VAL A 221 -14.78 0.55 -27.53
CA VAL A 221 -15.90 0.17 -28.38
C VAL A 221 -15.44 0.17 -29.85
N LEU A 222 -15.62 -0.96 -30.51
CA LEU A 222 -15.35 -1.06 -31.94
C LEU A 222 -16.41 -0.24 -32.70
N THR A 223 -15.96 0.74 -33.44
CA THR A 223 -16.78 1.52 -34.34
C THR A 223 -16.41 1.24 -35.80
N LYS A 224 -17.20 1.70 -36.74
CA LYS A 224 -16.88 1.61 -38.18
C LYS A 224 -15.55 2.31 -38.55
N ASP A 225 -15.11 3.26 -37.74
CA ASP A 225 -13.88 4.04 -37.93
C ASP A 225 -12.71 3.52 -37.08
N GLY A 226 -12.86 2.32 -36.45
CA GLY A 226 -11.87 1.70 -35.56
C GLY A 226 -12.32 1.65 -34.11
N TYR A 227 -11.36 1.48 -33.19
CA TYR A 227 -11.64 1.49 -31.75
C TYR A 227 -11.73 2.91 -31.21
N LYS A 228 -12.81 3.16 -30.46
CA LYS A 228 -12.96 4.40 -29.71
C LYS A 228 -12.89 4.10 -28.20
N GLU A 229 -12.08 4.85 -27.49
CA GLU A 229 -12.03 4.83 -26.04
C GLU A 229 -13.29 5.49 -25.48
N VAL A 230 -14.00 4.79 -24.61
CA VAL A 230 -15.21 5.28 -23.94
C VAL A 230 -14.97 5.20 -22.43
N TYR A 231 -15.17 6.31 -21.76
CA TYR A 231 -15.12 6.40 -20.30
C TYR A 231 -16.44 5.86 -19.74
N GLY A 232 -16.34 4.86 -18.85
CA GLY A 232 -17.49 4.33 -18.13
C GLY A 232 -17.75 5.08 -16.82
#